data_9b6c34f0548aeb0818ab2f97b5fcd2a5
#
_entry.id   9b6c34f0548aeb0818ab2f97b5fcd2a5
#
_cell.length_a   1.000
_cell.length_b   1.000
_cell.length_c   1.000
_cell.angle_alpha   90.00
_cell.angle_beta   90.00
_cell.angle_gamma   90.00
#
_symmetry.space_group_name_H-M   'P 1'
#
loop_
_entity.id
_entity.type
_entity.pdbx_description
1 polymer ?
#
loop_
_entity_poly.entity_id
_entity_poly.type
_entity_poly.pdbx_seq_one_letter_code
_entity_poly.pdbx_strand_id
1 'polypeptide(L)'
;FVDVNLHGNAMNQNPAMPKREFALDLLRVMACFMVVWQHVTECYYINPDMTVPTHDEMPLIGWMNSMTPIEVPLFVMISGYFLLPLKMNVGAFFKRRFTRILIPFVVWCVAYSAYFMVYRGDTLAQFLRNVAHIPVNLGVEIGHMWFIYMLLGLYMLVPIISPWLEQCSKCQLQGYLGVWAFTTLLPYIHLWF
;
A
#
# COMPACT_ATOMS: atom_id res chain seq x y z
N PHE A 1 -32.53 15.63 55.46
CA PHE A 1 -31.53 14.60 55.78
C PHE A 1 -30.83 14.26 54.49
N VAL A 2 -29.62 14.73 54.45
CA VAL A 2 -28.71 14.58 53.29
C VAL A 2 -27.94 13.30 53.53
N ASP A 3 -27.97 12.38 52.59
CA ASP A 3 -26.98 11.32 52.53
C ASP A 3 -26.20 11.45 51.21
N VAL A 4 -25.00 11.98 51.40
CA VAL A 4 -23.93 12.03 50.37
C VAL A 4 -23.26 10.65 50.33
N ASN A 5 -23.49 9.88 49.32
CA ASN A 5 -22.68 8.71 49.03
C ASN A 5 -21.72 9.03 47.89
N LEU A 6 -20.64 9.72 48.23
CA LEU A 6 -19.42 9.90 47.48
C LEU A 6 -18.47 8.72 47.74
N HIS A 7 -18.63 7.61 47.08
CA HIS A 7 -17.54 6.65 46.84
C HIS A 7 -17.92 5.86 45.60
N GLY A 8 -17.51 6.27 44.54
CA GLY A 8 -16.45 6.22 43.62
C GLY A 8 -16.22 4.83 43.10
N ASN A 9 -16.56 4.42 42.04
CA ASN A 9 -15.85 3.45 41.25
C ASN A 9 -15.46 4.13 39.94
N ALA A 10 -14.33 4.87 39.95
CA ALA A 10 -13.53 5.05 38.79
C ALA A 10 -12.98 3.67 38.40
N MET A 11 -13.86 2.79 37.93
CA MET A 11 -13.41 1.55 37.28
C MET A 11 -12.57 1.95 36.07
N ASN A 12 -11.31 1.65 36.21
CA ASN A 12 -10.25 1.59 35.22
C ASN A 12 -10.82 1.01 33.91
N GLN A 13 -11.41 1.87 33.06
CA GLN A 13 -11.75 1.50 31.70
C GLN A 13 -10.44 1.42 30.93
N ASN A 14 -9.74 0.32 31.12
CA ASN A 14 -8.68 -0.09 30.21
C ASN A 14 -9.32 -0.09 28.82
N PRO A 15 -8.91 0.78 27.88
CA PRO A 15 -9.50 0.77 26.55
C PRO A 15 -9.29 -0.63 25.97
N ALA A 16 -10.39 -1.34 25.79
CA ALA A 16 -10.36 -2.70 25.23
C ALA A 16 -9.50 -2.64 23.95
N MET A 17 -8.38 -3.35 23.96
CA MET A 17 -7.54 -3.44 22.76
C MET A 17 -8.43 -3.88 21.60
N PRO A 18 -8.37 -3.20 20.44
CA PRO A 18 -9.19 -3.55 19.30
C PRO A 18 -8.99 -5.04 19.02
N LYS A 19 -10.09 -5.80 18.93
CA LYS A 19 -10.04 -7.23 18.63
C LYS A 19 -9.20 -7.43 17.37
N ARG A 20 -8.14 -8.19 17.51
CA ARG A 20 -7.24 -8.52 16.41
C ARG A 20 -8.00 -9.43 15.45
N GLU A 21 -8.19 -9.00 14.21
CA GLU A 21 -8.84 -9.80 13.19
C GLU A 21 -7.80 -10.69 12.51
N PHE A 22 -7.67 -11.91 13.01
CA PHE A 22 -6.69 -12.89 12.55
C PHE A 22 -6.71 -13.09 11.02
N ALA A 23 -7.90 -13.11 10.42
CA ALA A 23 -8.06 -13.28 8.98
C ALA A 23 -7.38 -12.14 8.17
N LEU A 24 -7.51 -10.87 8.62
CA LEU A 24 -6.87 -9.75 7.96
C LEU A 24 -5.36 -9.71 8.18
N ASP A 25 -4.89 -10.14 9.35
CA ASP A 25 -3.46 -10.27 9.60
C ASP A 25 -2.85 -11.40 8.74
N LEU A 26 -3.56 -12.51 8.56
CA LEU A 26 -3.14 -13.59 7.65
C LEU A 26 -3.08 -13.10 6.19
N LEU A 27 -4.10 -12.38 5.73
CA LEU A 27 -4.10 -11.81 4.38
C LEU A 27 -2.93 -10.84 4.15
N ARG A 28 -2.54 -10.05 5.17
CA ARG A 28 -1.35 -9.19 5.09
C ARG A 28 -0.07 -10.01 4.92
N VAL A 29 0.08 -11.08 5.71
CA VAL A 29 1.25 -11.97 5.62
C VAL A 29 1.33 -12.62 4.24
N MET A 30 0.20 -13.10 3.71
CA MET A 30 0.13 -13.66 2.36
C MET A 30 0.50 -12.60 1.30
N ALA A 31 -0.04 -11.39 1.40
CA ALA A 31 0.30 -10.31 0.49
C ALA A 31 1.80 -9.96 0.55
N CYS A 32 2.40 -9.86 1.76
CA CYS A 32 3.85 -9.67 1.91
C CYS A 32 4.65 -10.79 1.24
N PHE A 33 4.24 -12.04 1.41
CA PHE A 33 4.89 -13.18 0.78
C PHE A 33 4.81 -13.08 -0.76
N MET A 34 3.65 -12.74 -1.32
CA MET A 34 3.49 -12.55 -2.76
C MET A 34 4.37 -11.43 -3.31
N VAL A 35 4.51 -10.30 -2.61
CA VAL A 35 5.42 -9.22 -3.00
C VAL A 35 6.87 -9.72 -3.08
N VAL A 36 7.34 -10.43 -2.05
CA VAL A 36 8.70 -10.99 -2.05
C VAL A 36 8.87 -11.99 -3.19
N TRP A 37 7.88 -12.86 -3.38
CA TRP A 37 7.86 -13.84 -4.47
C TRP A 37 7.99 -13.16 -5.83
N GLN A 38 7.19 -12.14 -6.11
CA GLN A 38 7.23 -11.41 -7.37
C GLN A 38 8.61 -10.80 -7.62
N HIS A 39 9.18 -10.10 -6.66
CA HIS A 39 10.49 -9.47 -6.82
C HIS A 39 11.65 -10.47 -6.92
N VAL A 40 11.56 -11.63 -6.27
CA VAL A 40 12.57 -12.69 -6.43
C VAL A 40 12.52 -13.30 -7.84
N THR A 41 11.33 -13.43 -8.43
CA THR A 41 11.17 -14.01 -9.76
C THR A 41 11.34 -12.99 -10.90
N GLU A 42 11.34 -11.70 -10.60
CA GLU A 42 11.45 -10.62 -11.59
C GLU A 42 12.71 -10.74 -12.45
N CYS A 43 13.84 -11.13 -11.88
CA CYS A 43 15.10 -11.32 -12.59
C CYS A 43 15.07 -12.46 -13.65
N TYR A 44 14.06 -13.33 -13.60
CA TYR A 44 13.91 -14.41 -14.59
C TYR A 44 13.08 -14.01 -15.81
N TYR A 45 12.26 -12.96 -15.72
CA TYR A 45 11.40 -12.54 -16.82
C TYR A 45 11.61 -11.08 -17.29
N ILE A 46 12.48 -10.33 -16.60
CA ILE A 46 12.90 -9.00 -17.02
C ILE A 46 14.42 -8.90 -16.93
N ASN A 47 15.07 -8.68 -18.06
CA ASN A 47 16.49 -8.38 -18.10
C ASN A 47 16.78 -6.96 -17.55
N PRO A 48 18.03 -6.66 -17.15
CA PRO A 48 18.42 -5.32 -16.74
C PRO A 48 18.20 -4.21 -17.79
N ASP A 49 18.12 -4.57 -19.05
CA ASP A 49 17.79 -3.70 -20.19
C ASP A 49 16.28 -3.60 -20.48
N MET A 50 15.44 -4.13 -19.56
CA MET A 50 13.97 -4.18 -19.66
C MET A 50 13.45 -5.05 -20.81
N THR A 51 14.28 -5.89 -21.41
CA THR A 51 13.84 -6.90 -22.38
C THR A 51 13.33 -8.16 -21.67
N VAL A 52 12.48 -8.92 -22.34
CA VAL A 52 11.99 -10.20 -21.84
C VAL A 52 12.95 -11.31 -22.30
N PRO A 53 13.61 -12.03 -21.37
CA PRO A 53 14.48 -13.13 -21.74
C PRO A 53 13.66 -14.29 -22.31
N THR A 54 14.25 -15.04 -23.22
CA THR A 54 13.66 -16.26 -23.78
C THR A 54 14.32 -17.46 -23.14
N HIS A 55 13.62 -18.11 -22.22
CA HIS A 55 14.03 -19.35 -21.58
C HIS A 55 12.95 -20.40 -21.75
N ASP A 56 13.32 -21.68 -21.78
CA ASP A 56 12.36 -22.80 -21.85
C ASP A 56 11.41 -22.83 -20.63
N GLU A 57 11.85 -22.24 -19.51
CA GLU A 57 11.09 -22.16 -18.25
C GLU A 57 10.13 -20.96 -18.17
N MET A 58 10.14 -20.05 -19.16
CA MET A 58 9.29 -18.84 -19.14
C MET A 58 7.80 -19.11 -18.94
N PRO A 59 7.19 -20.15 -19.54
CA PRO A 59 5.78 -20.45 -19.30
C PRO A 59 5.48 -20.80 -17.85
N LEU A 60 6.38 -21.55 -17.18
CA LEU A 60 6.23 -21.90 -15.76
C LEU A 60 6.35 -20.67 -14.87
N ILE A 61 7.36 -19.84 -15.09
CA ILE A 61 7.58 -18.59 -14.34
C ILE A 61 6.41 -17.63 -14.56
N GLY A 62 5.93 -17.48 -15.78
CA GLY A 62 4.76 -16.68 -16.11
C GLY A 62 3.49 -17.17 -15.39
N TRP A 63 3.27 -18.49 -15.32
CA TRP A 63 2.18 -19.07 -14.57
C TRP A 63 2.31 -18.79 -13.06
N MET A 64 3.48 -19.00 -12.50
CA MET A 64 3.76 -18.73 -11.07
C MET A 64 3.54 -17.25 -10.72
N ASN A 65 3.94 -16.33 -11.59
CA ASN A 65 3.77 -14.89 -11.36
C ASN A 65 2.36 -14.38 -11.69
N SER A 66 1.53 -15.12 -12.37
CA SER A 66 0.15 -14.71 -12.68
C SER A 66 -0.71 -14.50 -11.43
N MET A 67 -0.36 -15.14 -10.32
CA MET A 67 -1.08 -15.06 -9.05
C MET A 67 -0.59 -13.93 -8.13
N THR A 68 0.61 -13.38 -8.39
CA THR A 68 1.23 -12.40 -7.47
C THR A 68 0.66 -10.99 -7.58
N PRO A 69 0.17 -10.47 -8.74
CA PRO A 69 -0.30 -9.08 -8.85
C PRO A 69 -1.49 -8.71 -7.94
N ILE A 70 -2.08 -9.69 -7.25
CA ILE A 70 -3.17 -9.45 -6.28
C ILE A 70 -2.66 -8.82 -4.96
N GLU A 71 -1.35 -8.86 -4.68
CA GLU A 71 -0.77 -8.38 -3.41
C GLU A 71 -1.03 -6.88 -3.18
N VAL A 72 -0.83 -6.05 -4.21
CA VAL A 72 -1.06 -4.60 -4.09
C VAL A 72 -2.54 -4.27 -3.86
N PRO A 73 -3.50 -4.77 -4.65
CA PRO A 73 -4.92 -4.66 -4.33
C PRO A 73 -5.28 -5.13 -2.93
N LEU A 74 -4.73 -6.25 -2.44
CA LEU A 74 -4.99 -6.72 -1.08
C LEU A 74 -4.54 -5.72 -0.03
N PHE A 75 -3.34 -5.14 -0.14
CA PHE A 75 -2.88 -4.10 0.78
C PHE A 75 -3.77 -2.87 0.75
N VAL A 76 -4.22 -2.44 -0.43
CA VAL A 76 -5.13 -1.30 -0.58
C VAL A 76 -6.47 -1.59 0.06
N MET A 77 -7.06 -2.77 -0.19
CA MET A 77 -8.34 -3.18 0.38
C MET A 77 -8.29 -3.27 1.91
N ILE A 78 -7.26 -3.92 2.47
CA ILE A 78 -7.08 -4.03 3.92
C ILE A 78 -6.88 -2.64 4.54
N SER A 79 -6.10 -1.76 3.88
CA SER A 79 -5.91 -0.39 4.34
C SER A 79 -7.23 0.39 4.30
N GLY A 80 -8.01 0.27 3.24
CA GLY A 80 -9.34 0.87 3.12
C GLY A 80 -10.28 0.41 4.23
N TYR A 81 -10.31 -0.87 4.52
CA TYR A 81 -11.15 -1.45 5.60
C TYR A 81 -10.88 -0.80 6.97
N PHE A 82 -9.62 -0.52 7.29
CA PHE A 82 -9.26 0.10 8.57
C PHE A 82 -9.32 1.63 8.58
N LEU A 83 -9.36 2.28 7.41
CA LEU A 83 -9.28 3.73 7.30
C LEU A 83 -10.63 4.38 6.99
N LEU A 84 -11.53 3.66 6.36
CA LEU A 84 -12.81 4.19 5.90
C LEU A 84 -13.98 3.67 6.76
N PRO A 85 -14.94 4.53 7.11
CA PRO A 85 -14.87 5.99 7.01
C PRO A 85 -13.91 6.60 8.02
N LEU A 86 -13.36 7.77 7.74
CA LEU A 86 -12.37 8.46 8.59
C LEU A 86 -13.02 8.98 9.87
N LYS A 87 -12.64 8.42 11.02
CA LYS A 87 -13.21 8.76 12.35
C LYS A 87 -12.35 9.76 13.14
N MET A 88 -11.37 10.39 12.54
CA MET A 88 -10.46 11.33 13.19
C MET A 88 -10.31 12.62 12.39
N ASN A 89 -9.77 13.66 13.06
CA ASN A 89 -9.46 14.92 12.37
C ASN A 89 -8.47 14.69 11.21
N VAL A 90 -8.73 15.33 10.06
CA VAL A 90 -7.95 15.17 8.82
C VAL A 90 -6.47 15.52 9.03
N GLY A 91 -6.17 16.61 9.77
CA GLY A 91 -4.79 17.00 10.06
C GLY A 91 -4.05 15.97 10.91
N ALA A 92 -4.72 15.43 11.94
CA ALA A 92 -4.16 14.36 12.77
C ALA A 92 -3.95 13.07 11.96
N PHE A 93 -4.87 12.75 11.05
CA PHE A 93 -4.75 11.62 10.14
C PHE A 93 -3.51 11.74 9.26
N PHE A 94 -3.34 12.86 8.55
CA PHE A 94 -2.18 13.07 7.69
C PHE A 94 -0.88 13.05 8.49
N LYS A 95 -0.78 13.80 9.57
CA LYS A 95 0.42 13.80 10.43
C LYS A 95 0.82 12.37 10.83
N ARG A 96 -0.14 11.57 11.30
CA ARG A 96 0.12 10.21 11.78
C ARG A 96 0.52 9.26 10.66
N ARG A 97 -0.11 9.36 9.47
CA ARG A 97 0.12 8.43 8.36
C ARG A 97 1.37 8.79 7.56
N PHE A 98 1.52 10.07 7.24
CA PHE A 98 2.66 10.54 6.46
C PHE A 98 3.97 10.37 7.22
N THR A 99 4.05 10.77 8.50
CA THR A 99 5.27 10.56 9.30
C THR A 99 5.68 9.09 9.36
N ARG A 100 4.71 8.19 9.56
CA ARG A 100 4.99 6.75 9.66
C ARG A 100 5.51 6.14 8.36
N ILE A 101 5.16 6.70 7.21
CA ILE A 101 5.55 6.17 5.89
C ILE A 101 6.73 6.93 5.32
N LEU A 102 6.69 8.27 5.36
CA LEU A 102 7.73 9.10 4.75
C LEU A 102 9.09 8.94 5.43
N ILE A 103 9.11 8.81 6.76
CA ILE A 103 10.39 8.67 7.48
C ILE A 103 11.12 7.38 7.05
N PRO A 104 10.54 6.17 7.14
CA PRO A 104 11.20 4.97 6.63
C PRO A 104 11.50 5.05 5.14
N PHE A 105 10.60 5.62 4.34
CA PHE A 105 10.80 5.78 2.91
C PHE A 105 12.05 6.59 2.57
N VAL A 106 12.18 7.78 3.16
CA VAL A 106 13.38 8.64 2.95
C VAL A 106 14.65 7.93 3.43
N VAL A 107 14.60 7.28 4.60
CA VAL A 107 15.75 6.53 5.13
C VAL A 107 16.18 5.44 4.15
N TRP A 108 15.24 4.66 3.61
CA TRP A 108 15.56 3.62 2.64
C TRP A 108 16.07 4.19 1.31
N CYS A 109 15.47 5.27 0.79
CA CYS A 109 15.97 5.91 -0.43
C CYS A 109 17.41 6.42 -0.28
N VAL A 110 17.74 7.02 0.86
CA VAL A 110 19.12 7.44 1.16
C VAL A 110 20.05 6.22 1.29
N ALA A 111 19.60 5.16 1.97
CA ALA A 111 20.38 3.93 2.11
C ALA A 111 20.66 3.27 0.76
N TYR A 112 19.67 3.20 -0.14
CA TYR A 112 19.87 2.69 -1.51
C TYR A 112 20.82 3.58 -2.33
N SER A 113 20.68 4.91 -2.23
CA SER A 113 21.59 5.83 -2.91
C SER A 113 23.04 5.67 -2.41
N ALA A 114 23.24 5.45 -1.10
CA ALA A 114 24.55 5.16 -0.53
C ALA A 114 25.07 3.78 -0.98
N TYR A 115 24.21 2.77 -1.06
CA TYR A 115 24.56 1.44 -1.60
C TYR A 115 25.04 1.54 -3.06
N PHE A 116 24.40 2.35 -3.90
CA PHE A 116 24.82 2.56 -5.29
C PHE A 116 26.19 3.23 -5.41
N MET A 117 26.55 4.14 -4.47
CA MET A 117 27.93 4.69 -4.42
C MET A 117 28.97 3.57 -4.26
N VAL A 118 28.68 2.58 -3.41
CA VAL A 118 29.64 1.48 -3.14
C VAL A 118 29.59 0.45 -4.26
N TYR A 119 28.41 0.06 -4.72
CA TYR A 119 28.22 -1.06 -5.65
C TYR A 119 28.43 -0.68 -7.12
N ARG A 120 27.95 0.50 -7.54
CA ARG A 120 28.07 1.00 -8.92
C ARG A 120 29.25 1.96 -9.11
N GLY A 121 29.87 2.43 -8.03
CA GLY A 121 30.90 3.43 -8.08
C GLY A 121 30.37 4.85 -8.37
N ASP A 122 29.12 5.12 -7.99
CA ASP A 122 28.50 6.43 -8.19
C ASP A 122 29.29 7.52 -7.45
N THR A 123 29.39 8.69 -8.08
CA THR A 123 30.05 9.85 -7.49
C THR A 123 29.18 10.48 -6.41
N LEU A 124 29.78 11.28 -5.50
CA LEU A 124 29.04 12.06 -4.51
C LEU A 124 27.99 12.98 -5.17
N ALA A 125 28.30 13.53 -6.34
CA ALA A 125 27.35 14.36 -7.08
C ALA A 125 26.11 13.57 -7.54
N GLN A 126 26.29 12.32 -7.99
CA GLN A 126 25.18 11.41 -8.36
C GLN A 126 24.37 11.05 -7.12
N PHE A 127 25.02 10.72 -6.00
CA PHE A 127 24.33 10.46 -4.74
C PHE A 127 23.45 11.64 -4.31
N LEU A 128 23.99 12.86 -4.28
CA LEU A 128 23.23 14.05 -3.89
C LEU A 128 22.07 14.33 -4.85
N ARG A 129 22.26 14.11 -6.15
CA ARG A 129 21.20 14.22 -7.15
C ARG A 129 20.10 13.18 -6.93
N ASN A 130 20.43 11.92 -6.68
CA ASN A 130 19.46 10.87 -6.42
C ASN A 130 18.63 11.18 -5.16
N VAL A 131 19.28 11.64 -4.09
CA VAL A 131 18.59 12.07 -2.87
C VAL A 131 17.67 13.28 -3.13
N ALA A 132 18.13 14.27 -3.88
CA ALA A 132 17.31 15.44 -4.22
C ALA A 132 16.10 15.09 -5.11
N HIS A 133 16.19 14.04 -5.91
CA HIS A 133 15.11 13.59 -6.79
C HIS A 133 14.09 12.67 -6.10
N ILE A 134 14.31 12.23 -4.87
CA ILE A 134 13.35 11.36 -4.14
C ILE A 134 11.90 11.85 -4.27
N PRO A 135 11.55 13.15 -4.12
CA PRO A 135 10.17 13.60 -4.21
C PRO A 135 9.51 13.42 -5.58
N VAL A 136 10.27 13.33 -6.66
CA VAL A 136 9.76 13.34 -8.04
C VAL A 136 10.14 12.11 -8.85
N ASN A 137 11.01 11.27 -8.32
CA ASN A 137 11.56 10.12 -9.06
C ASN A 137 10.62 8.91 -9.13
N LEU A 138 9.49 8.93 -8.43
CA LEU A 138 8.51 7.84 -8.36
C LEU A 138 9.13 6.46 -8.07
N GLY A 139 10.34 6.43 -7.49
CA GLY A 139 11.08 5.21 -7.23
C GLY A 139 11.68 4.53 -8.46
N VAL A 140 11.83 5.25 -9.59
CA VAL A 140 12.39 4.68 -10.84
C VAL A 140 13.78 4.11 -10.63
N GLU A 141 14.61 4.75 -9.82
CA GLU A 141 15.93 4.22 -9.43
C GLU A 141 15.83 2.95 -8.56
N ILE A 142 14.71 2.81 -7.83
CA ILE A 142 14.43 1.73 -6.89
C ILE A 142 13.01 1.23 -7.19
N GLY A 143 12.88 0.41 -8.23
CA GLY A 143 11.61 0.06 -8.87
C GLY A 143 10.44 -0.26 -7.93
N HIS A 144 10.68 -0.97 -6.81
CA HIS A 144 9.62 -1.34 -5.87
C HIS A 144 9.11 -0.18 -4.99
N MET A 145 9.76 0.98 -4.97
CA MET A 145 9.34 2.13 -4.14
C MET A 145 8.16 2.92 -4.70
N TRP A 146 7.75 2.68 -5.95
CA TRP A 146 6.57 3.30 -6.57
C TRP A 146 5.31 3.15 -5.72
N PHE A 147 5.18 2.03 -5.00
CA PHE A 147 4.03 1.73 -4.14
C PHE A 147 3.79 2.80 -3.07
N ILE A 148 4.86 3.39 -2.53
CA ILE A 148 4.74 4.43 -1.48
C ILE A 148 4.07 5.70 -2.03
N TYR A 149 4.42 6.13 -3.24
CA TYR A 149 3.78 7.29 -3.89
C TYR A 149 2.30 7.03 -4.15
N MET A 150 1.96 5.85 -4.65
CA MET A 150 0.57 5.43 -4.83
C MET A 150 -0.18 5.45 -3.49
N LEU A 151 0.41 4.90 -2.43
CA LEU A 151 -0.21 4.84 -1.12
C LEU A 151 -0.45 6.23 -0.52
N LEU A 152 0.49 7.17 -0.70
CA LEU A 152 0.32 8.57 -0.30
C LEU A 152 -0.83 9.22 -1.06
N GLY A 153 -0.94 8.99 -2.37
CA GLY A 153 -2.06 9.44 -3.19
C GLY A 153 -3.40 8.89 -2.71
N LEU A 154 -3.47 7.59 -2.38
CA LEU A 154 -4.66 6.97 -1.81
C LEU A 154 -5.04 7.58 -0.45
N TYR A 155 -4.05 7.90 0.41
CA TYR A 155 -4.34 8.57 1.67
C TYR A 155 -4.93 9.98 1.49
N MET A 156 -4.57 10.69 0.43
CA MET A 156 -5.21 11.98 0.10
C MET A 156 -6.68 11.82 -0.28
N LEU A 157 -7.08 10.68 -0.85
CA LEU A 157 -8.47 10.40 -1.20
C LEU A 157 -9.34 10.02 0.01
N VAL A 158 -8.75 9.48 1.09
CA VAL A 158 -9.49 9.02 2.27
C VAL A 158 -10.43 10.10 2.85
N PRO A 159 -9.99 11.34 3.16
CA PRO A 159 -10.89 12.36 3.70
C PRO A 159 -11.93 12.87 2.68
N ILE A 160 -11.67 12.73 1.39
CA ILE A 160 -12.61 13.13 0.31
C ILE A 160 -13.73 12.11 0.19
N ILE A 161 -13.41 10.82 0.26
CA ILE A 161 -14.37 9.72 0.07
C ILE A 161 -15.18 9.47 1.35
N SER A 162 -14.59 9.69 2.53
CA SER A 162 -15.22 9.36 3.81
C SER A 162 -16.59 9.96 4.04
N PRO A 163 -16.86 11.28 3.79
CA PRO A 163 -18.19 11.86 3.98
C PRO A 163 -19.25 11.25 3.07
N TRP A 164 -18.87 10.92 1.82
CA TRP A 164 -19.77 10.25 0.90
C TRP A 164 -20.09 8.82 1.38
N LEU A 165 -19.08 8.09 1.84
CA LEU A 165 -19.25 6.72 2.30
C LEU A 165 -20.13 6.62 3.56
N GLU A 166 -20.06 7.63 4.45
CA GLU A 166 -20.93 7.71 5.64
C GLU A 166 -22.41 7.94 5.29
N GLN A 167 -22.67 8.61 4.18
CA GLN A 167 -24.03 8.98 3.77
C GLN A 167 -24.62 8.06 2.70
N CYS A 168 -23.80 7.27 2.01
CA CYS A 168 -24.26 6.43 0.91
C CYS A 168 -25.07 5.23 1.44
N SER A 169 -26.12 4.88 0.71
CA SER A 169 -26.89 3.66 0.95
C SER A 169 -26.13 2.43 0.43
N LYS A 170 -26.46 1.25 0.98
CA LYS A 170 -25.89 -0.02 0.48
C LYS A 170 -26.11 -0.21 -1.02
N CYS A 171 -27.28 0.20 -1.53
CA CYS A 171 -27.60 0.09 -2.95
C CYS A 171 -26.70 0.97 -3.82
N GLN A 172 -26.43 2.22 -3.39
CA GLN A 172 -25.49 3.11 -4.07
C GLN A 172 -24.08 2.53 -4.08
N LEU A 173 -23.61 2.02 -2.94
CA LEU A 173 -22.29 1.39 -2.86
C LEU A 173 -22.18 0.17 -3.78
N GLN A 174 -23.21 -0.70 -3.78
CA GLN A 174 -23.26 -1.88 -4.66
C GLN A 174 -23.31 -1.47 -6.14
N GLY A 175 -24.05 -0.41 -6.48
CA GLY A 175 -24.10 0.15 -7.83
C GLY A 175 -22.73 0.63 -8.29
N TYR A 176 -22.01 1.36 -7.44
CA TYR A 176 -20.63 1.81 -7.72
C TYR A 176 -19.67 0.64 -7.93
N LEU A 177 -19.72 -0.36 -7.05
CA LEU A 177 -18.89 -1.56 -7.18
C LEU A 177 -19.22 -2.36 -8.43
N GLY A 178 -20.52 -2.42 -8.79
CA GLY A 178 -20.96 -3.08 -10.02
C GLY A 178 -20.44 -2.38 -11.28
N VAL A 179 -20.53 -1.05 -11.35
CA VAL A 179 -19.97 -0.26 -12.46
C VAL A 179 -18.44 -0.43 -12.51
N TRP A 180 -17.76 -0.35 -11.38
CA TRP A 180 -16.33 -0.57 -11.31
C TRP A 180 -15.94 -1.97 -11.81
N ALA A 181 -16.60 -3.03 -11.35
CA ALA A 181 -16.32 -4.39 -11.78
C ALA A 181 -16.58 -4.56 -13.29
N PHE A 182 -17.68 -4.00 -13.81
CA PHE A 182 -18.00 -4.04 -15.23
C PHE A 182 -16.93 -3.34 -16.07
N THR A 183 -16.53 -2.12 -15.71
CA THR A 183 -15.50 -1.37 -16.45
C THR A 183 -14.13 -2.06 -16.41
N THR A 184 -13.79 -2.72 -15.29
CA THR A 184 -12.57 -3.50 -15.15
C THR A 184 -12.56 -4.73 -16.06
N LEU A 185 -13.72 -5.33 -16.35
CA LEU A 185 -13.84 -6.51 -17.22
C LEU A 185 -13.86 -6.15 -18.71
N LEU A 186 -14.20 -4.90 -19.09
CA LEU A 186 -14.31 -4.51 -20.50
C LEU A 186 -13.06 -4.82 -21.35
N PRO A 187 -11.80 -4.57 -20.89
CA PRO A 187 -10.61 -4.91 -21.69
C PRO A 187 -10.49 -6.41 -21.98
N TYR A 188 -10.98 -7.25 -21.08
CA TYR A 188 -10.95 -8.71 -21.27
C TYR A 188 -12.04 -9.21 -22.23
N ILE A 189 -13.18 -8.52 -22.27
CA ILE A 189 -14.25 -8.84 -23.22
C ILE A 189 -13.82 -8.58 -24.66
N HIS A 190 -13.05 -7.52 -24.89
CA HIS A 190 -12.49 -7.20 -26.20
C HIS A 190 -11.56 -8.30 -26.76
N LEU A 191 -10.97 -9.15 -25.89
CA LEU A 191 -10.14 -10.29 -26.35
C LEU A 191 -10.98 -11.43 -26.95
N TRP A 192 -12.29 -11.41 -26.81
CA TRP A 192 -13.20 -12.45 -27.29
C TRP A 192 -13.97 -12.04 -28.57
N PHE A 193 -13.88 -10.79 -28.96
CA PHE A 193 -14.47 -10.21 -30.17
C PHE A 193 -13.41 -9.50 -31.03
#